data_89b9db9f9aba8acd43fdf21661f27ba4
#
_entry.id   89b9db9f9aba8acd43fdf21661f27ba4
#
_cell.length_a   1.000
_cell.length_b   1.000
_cell.length_c   1.000
_cell.angle_alpha   90.00
_cell.angle_beta   90.00
_cell.angle_gamma   90.00
#
_symmetry.space_group_name_H-M   'P 1'
#
loop_
_entity.id
_entity.type
_entity.pdbx_description
1 polymer ?
#
loop_
_entity_poly.entity_id
_entity_poly.type
_entity_poly.pdbx_seq_one_letter_code
_entity_poly.pdbx_strand_id
1 'polypeptide(L)'
;MLKKLLMLIAILALLGSAIPALSQDDYRLGPEDELQIQVWGHDDLTRKVRVGLNGTISFPFIGEIRAKGLSVQELQRELENKLGPKYIIDPQVSITVTEYKSQKFFVVGNVNNPGTYPLTKPIKVVEAISLAGGVATGGKGGGAVAILVRAKPGQKLDQPRLPDRTPAGEKIKVSLAAALAGDPRNNIDIKNGDTIYVPAVYYYVQGQVKGAGRFPYEDNMTVLMAVTTAGGFTDKAAPRRTYIIREQGGRKAKVKVSLDDPIKPGDVIVVPESWF
;
A
#
# COMPACT_ATOMS: atom_id res chain seq x y z
N MET A 1 38.39 44.20 7.30
CA MET A 1 37.38 43.41 8.02
C MET A 1 36.41 42.67 7.07
N LEU A 2 35.91 43.30 6.02
CA LEU A 2 34.95 42.72 5.06
C LEU A 2 35.43 41.43 4.34
N LYS A 3 36.70 41.36 3.93
CA LYS A 3 37.32 40.19 3.27
C LYS A 3 37.41 38.97 4.19
N LYS A 4 37.62 39.15 5.50
CA LYS A 4 37.63 38.04 6.47
C LYS A 4 36.22 37.51 6.76
N LEU A 5 35.23 38.41 6.73
CA LEU A 5 33.81 38.02 6.89
C LEU A 5 33.31 37.23 5.70
N LEU A 6 33.66 37.64 4.47
CA LEU A 6 33.30 36.91 3.24
C LEU A 6 33.98 35.53 3.17
N MET A 7 35.22 35.40 3.65
CA MET A 7 35.90 34.10 3.70
C MET A 7 35.29 33.15 4.75
N LEU A 8 34.81 33.68 5.87
CA LEU A 8 34.12 32.91 6.90
C LEU A 8 32.74 32.39 6.42
N ILE A 9 32.01 33.22 5.66
CA ILE A 9 30.72 32.84 5.06
C ILE A 9 30.91 31.77 3.97
N ALA A 10 31.97 31.84 3.16
CA ALA A 10 32.32 30.85 2.16
C ALA A 10 32.71 29.50 2.77
N ILE A 11 33.39 29.48 3.91
CA ILE A 11 33.73 28.25 4.64
C ILE A 11 32.51 27.65 5.30
N LEU A 12 31.56 28.43 5.81
CA LEU A 12 30.32 27.96 6.39
C LEU A 12 29.35 27.36 5.35
N ALA A 13 29.41 27.86 4.11
CA ALA A 13 28.60 27.31 2.98
C ALA A 13 29.12 25.97 2.46
N LEU A 14 30.39 25.62 2.67
CA LEU A 14 30.98 24.34 2.29
C LEU A 14 30.69 23.21 3.29
N LEU A 15 30.24 23.52 4.51
CA LEU A 15 29.93 22.55 5.56
C LEU A 15 28.48 22.06 5.59
N GLY A 16 27.63 22.51 4.68
CA GLY A 16 26.18 22.40 4.75
C GLY A 16 25.50 21.48 3.74
N SER A 17 26.13 20.44 3.20
CA SER A 17 25.36 19.51 2.34
C SER A 17 25.95 18.10 2.35
N ALA A 18 26.06 17.50 3.52
CA ALA A 18 26.01 16.05 3.58
C ALA A 18 24.53 15.63 3.37
N ILE A 19 24.11 15.57 2.10
CA ILE A 19 22.89 14.83 1.73
C ILE A 19 23.21 13.39 2.14
N PRO A 20 22.49 12.77 3.11
CA PRO A 20 22.64 11.35 3.34
C PRO A 20 22.30 10.69 2.01
N ALA A 21 23.28 10.05 1.39
CA ALA A 21 23.04 9.14 0.30
C ALA A 21 22.06 8.11 0.87
N LEU A 22 20.81 8.13 0.40
CA LEU A 22 19.82 7.08 0.64
C LEU A 22 20.47 5.81 0.08
N SER A 23 21.12 5.07 0.97
CA SER A 23 21.70 3.79 0.61
C SER A 23 20.55 2.88 0.19
N GLN A 24 20.69 2.28 -0.96
CA GLN A 24 19.79 1.27 -1.56
C GLN A 24 19.75 -0.04 -0.75
N ASP A 25 20.13 0.03 0.53
CA ASP A 25 20.51 -1.07 1.42
C ASP A 25 19.42 -1.48 2.41
N ASP A 26 18.17 -1.08 2.18
CA ASP A 26 17.11 -1.33 3.17
C ASP A 26 16.49 -2.73 3.08
N TYR A 27 16.69 -3.47 1.97
CA TYR A 27 16.15 -4.82 1.84
C TYR A 27 17.02 -5.82 2.59
N ARG A 28 16.40 -6.57 3.50
CA ARG A 28 17.04 -7.67 4.22
C ARG A 28 16.61 -9.01 3.62
N LEU A 29 17.59 -9.78 3.17
CA LEU A 29 17.36 -11.10 2.60
C LEU A 29 16.64 -12.01 3.58
N GLY A 30 15.78 -12.86 3.06
CA GLY A 30 15.03 -13.82 3.87
C GLY A 30 14.75 -15.12 3.14
N PRO A 31 14.09 -16.09 3.80
CA PRO A 31 13.73 -17.36 3.19
C PRO A 31 12.94 -17.20 1.91
N GLU A 32 13.19 -18.09 0.95
CA GLU A 32 12.55 -18.15 -0.37
C GLU A 32 13.05 -17.11 -1.38
N ASP A 33 13.83 -16.08 -1.00
CA ASP A 33 14.42 -15.14 -1.96
C ASP A 33 15.34 -15.88 -2.92
N GLU A 34 15.29 -15.51 -4.20
CA GLU A 34 16.19 -16.05 -5.24
C GLU A 34 17.27 -15.03 -5.59
N LEU A 35 18.51 -15.49 -5.57
CA LEU A 35 19.69 -14.68 -5.80
C LEU A 35 20.43 -15.20 -7.03
N GLN A 36 20.86 -14.32 -7.90
CA GLN A 36 21.89 -14.58 -8.90
C GLN A 36 23.22 -14.13 -8.29
N ILE A 37 24.13 -15.06 -8.08
CA ILE A 37 25.48 -14.80 -7.62
C ILE A 37 26.44 -15.00 -8.79
N GLN A 38 27.29 -14.00 -9.06
CA GLN A 38 28.32 -14.03 -10.08
C GLN A 38 29.67 -13.77 -9.43
N VAL A 39 30.65 -14.60 -9.72
CA VAL A 39 32.06 -14.43 -9.31
C VAL A 39 32.87 -14.10 -10.56
N TRP A 40 33.43 -12.91 -10.61
CA TRP A 40 34.18 -12.46 -11.78
C TRP A 40 35.41 -13.34 -12.05
N GLY A 41 35.58 -13.76 -13.32
CA GLY A 41 36.64 -14.68 -13.71
C GLY A 41 36.40 -16.16 -13.36
N HIS A 42 35.24 -16.49 -12.77
CA HIS A 42 34.90 -17.85 -12.34
C HIS A 42 33.45 -18.19 -12.72
N ASP A 43 33.20 -18.44 -14.01
CA ASP A 43 31.87 -18.74 -14.54
C ASP A 43 31.28 -20.04 -13.97
N ASP A 44 32.12 -20.99 -13.57
CA ASP A 44 31.75 -22.23 -12.87
C ASP A 44 31.11 -22.00 -11.50
N LEU A 45 31.35 -20.85 -10.88
CA LEU A 45 30.75 -20.42 -9.61
C LEU A 45 29.52 -19.54 -9.80
N THR A 46 29.26 -19.06 -11.01
CA THR A 46 28.08 -18.23 -11.31
C THR A 46 26.82 -19.07 -11.31
N ARG A 47 25.88 -18.75 -10.41
CA ARG A 47 24.65 -19.54 -10.23
C ARG A 47 23.50 -18.80 -9.62
N LYS A 48 22.30 -19.34 -9.85
CA LYS A 48 21.11 -18.99 -9.07
C LYS A 48 21.06 -19.83 -7.81
N VAL A 49 20.79 -19.19 -6.68
CA VAL A 49 20.60 -19.86 -5.40
C VAL A 49 19.34 -19.32 -4.74
N ARG A 50 18.62 -20.20 -4.03
CA ARG A 50 17.48 -19.81 -3.21
C ARG A 50 17.89 -19.83 -1.75
N VAL A 51 17.44 -18.81 -1.00
CA VAL A 51 17.62 -18.79 0.45
C VAL A 51 16.70 -19.85 1.07
N GLY A 52 17.28 -20.81 1.74
CA GLY A 52 16.55 -21.89 2.40
C GLY A 52 15.63 -21.38 3.53
N LEU A 53 14.71 -22.23 3.96
CA LEU A 53 13.82 -21.92 5.09
C LEU A 53 14.58 -21.68 6.40
N ASN A 54 15.76 -22.29 6.56
CA ASN A 54 16.69 -22.03 7.66
C ASN A 54 17.40 -20.68 7.56
N GLY A 55 17.27 -19.99 6.42
CA GLY A 55 17.89 -18.69 6.16
C GLY A 55 19.33 -18.77 5.64
N THR A 56 19.77 -19.94 5.15
CA THR A 56 21.10 -20.12 4.56
C THR A 56 21.02 -20.28 3.06
N ILE A 57 22.15 -20.04 2.38
CA ILE A 57 22.41 -20.44 1.00
C ILE A 57 23.56 -21.46 0.99
N SER A 58 23.54 -22.40 0.06
CA SER A 58 24.67 -23.31 -0.19
C SER A 58 25.50 -22.79 -1.35
N PHE A 59 26.81 -22.65 -1.14
CA PHE A 59 27.73 -22.15 -2.15
C PHE A 59 28.98 -23.04 -2.24
N PRO A 60 29.51 -23.28 -3.47
CA PRO A 60 30.68 -24.15 -3.65
C PRO A 60 31.87 -23.73 -2.80
N PHE A 61 32.66 -24.72 -2.44
CA PHE A 61 33.87 -24.62 -1.60
C PHE A 61 33.63 -24.18 -0.15
N ILE A 62 32.67 -23.28 0.12
CA ILE A 62 32.46 -22.64 1.42
C ILE A 62 31.21 -23.14 2.14
N GLY A 63 30.43 -24.04 1.50
CA GLY A 63 29.27 -24.70 2.14
C GLY A 63 28.09 -23.76 2.41
N GLU A 64 27.49 -23.91 3.58
CA GLU A 64 26.34 -23.09 3.99
C GLU A 64 26.75 -21.73 4.56
N ILE A 65 26.06 -20.69 4.11
CA ILE A 65 26.26 -19.32 4.54
C ILE A 65 24.92 -18.73 4.95
N ARG A 66 24.89 -18.04 6.08
CA ARG A 66 23.71 -17.34 6.54
C ARG A 66 23.46 -16.12 5.67
N ALA A 67 22.30 -16.10 4.97
CA ALA A 67 21.84 -14.96 4.17
C ALA A 67 20.74 -14.17 4.88
N LYS A 68 19.90 -14.83 5.67
CA LYS A 68 18.78 -14.21 6.35
C LYS A 68 19.19 -13.06 7.25
N GLY A 69 18.59 -11.88 7.01
CA GLY A 69 18.83 -10.65 7.76
C GLY A 69 19.99 -9.82 7.26
N LEU A 70 20.80 -10.32 6.32
CA LEU A 70 21.85 -9.56 5.65
C LEU A 70 21.27 -8.72 4.50
N SER A 71 21.89 -7.60 4.22
CA SER A 71 21.70 -6.91 2.94
C SER A 71 22.43 -7.67 1.82
N VAL A 72 22.17 -7.30 0.58
CA VAL A 72 22.89 -7.85 -0.58
C VAL A 72 24.39 -7.57 -0.45
N GLN A 73 24.77 -6.37 -0.04
CA GLN A 73 26.17 -5.96 0.12
C GLN A 73 26.86 -6.68 1.28
N GLU A 74 26.14 -6.90 2.40
CA GLU A 74 26.67 -7.66 3.52
C GLU A 74 26.94 -9.11 3.13
N LEU A 75 26.01 -9.75 2.40
CA LEU A 75 26.20 -11.11 1.91
C LEU A 75 27.32 -11.20 0.87
N GLN A 76 27.47 -10.20 -0.01
CA GLN A 76 28.56 -10.10 -0.96
C GLN A 76 29.93 -10.10 -0.26
N ARG A 77 30.11 -9.22 0.73
CA ARG A 77 31.34 -9.18 1.55
C ARG A 77 31.61 -10.48 2.29
N GLU A 78 30.57 -11.12 2.81
CA GLU A 78 30.71 -12.41 3.50
C GLU A 78 31.20 -13.51 2.53
N LEU A 79 30.72 -13.53 1.28
CA LEU A 79 31.18 -14.44 0.25
C LEU A 79 32.65 -14.15 -0.14
N GLU A 80 33.00 -12.89 -0.38
CA GLU A 80 34.36 -12.47 -0.73
C GLU A 80 35.34 -12.87 0.39
N ASN A 81 35.01 -12.62 1.64
CA ASN A 81 35.81 -12.97 2.80
C ASN A 81 36.04 -14.48 2.95
N LYS A 82 35.03 -15.32 2.62
CA LYS A 82 35.16 -16.78 2.74
C LYS A 82 35.85 -17.42 1.54
N LEU A 83 35.72 -16.85 0.36
CA LEU A 83 36.40 -17.33 -0.85
C LEU A 83 37.86 -16.91 -0.91
N GLY A 84 38.19 -15.70 -0.44
CA GLY A 84 39.51 -15.09 -0.57
C GLY A 84 40.67 -15.86 0.07
N PRO A 85 40.62 -16.26 1.34
CA PRO A 85 41.80 -16.81 2.01
C PRO A 85 42.28 -18.16 1.48
N LYS A 86 41.41 -18.93 0.78
CA LYS A 86 41.67 -20.32 0.53
C LYS A 86 41.42 -20.78 -0.90
N TYR A 87 40.57 -20.11 -1.64
CA TYR A 87 40.07 -20.60 -2.92
C TYR A 87 40.33 -19.66 -4.10
N ILE A 88 40.23 -18.34 -3.91
CA ILE A 88 40.33 -17.36 -4.99
C ILE A 88 41.13 -16.16 -4.52
N ILE A 89 42.11 -15.72 -5.30
CA ILE A 89 42.88 -14.50 -5.00
C ILE A 89 42.01 -13.29 -5.40
N ASP A 90 41.71 -12.39 -4.43
CA ASP A 90 40.94 -11.16 -4.60
C ASP A 90 39.57 -11.38 -5.31
N PRO A 91 38.68 -12.21 -4.73
CA PRO A 91 37.40 -12.54 -5.36
C PRO A 91 36.53 -11.30 -5.45
N GLN A 92 35.99 -11.05 -6.64
CA GLN A 92 34.99 -10.02 -6.89
C GLN A 92 33.64 -10.68 -7.08
N VAL A 93 32.71 -10.49 -6.15
CA VAL A 93 31.39 -11.11 -6.17
C VAL A 93 30.34 -10.04 -6.51
N SER A 94 29.38 -10.37 -7.34
CA SER A 94 28.17 -9.57 -7.58
C SER A 94 26.94 -10.40 -7.23
N ILE A 95 25.99 -9.81 -6.52
CA ILE A 95 24.73 -10.46 -6.14
C ILE A 95 23.56 -9.61 -6.61
N THR A 96 22.62 -10.23 -7.32
CA THR A 96 21.35 -9.61 -7.71
C THR A 96 20.20 -10.45 -7.17
N VAL A 97 19.23 -9.84 -6.51
CA VAL A 97 17.98 -10.52 -6.12
C VAL A 97 17.10 -10.62 -7.37
N THR A 98 16.85 -11.84 -7.82
CA THR A 98 16.02 -12.11 -9.01
C THR A 98 14.55 -12.25 -8.64
N GLU A 99 14.25 -12.76 -7.44
CA GLU A 99 12.89 -12.84 -6.91
C GLU A 99 12.84 -12.48 -5.43
N TYR A 100 11.96 -11.51 -5.09
CA TYR A 100 11.73 -11.04 -3.73
C TYR A 100 10.50 -11.76 -3.17
N LYS A 101 10.68 -12.76 -2.31
CA LYS A 101 9.59 -13.57 -1.74
C LYS A 101 9.46 -13.45 -0.23
N SER A 102 10.55 -13.08 0.45
CA SER A 102 10.61 -13.10 1.92
C SER A 102 9.88 -11.94 2.57
N GLN A 103 9.90 -10.77 1.93
CA GLN A 103 9.21 -9.58 2.42
C GLN A 103 8.12 -9.16 1.44
N LYS A 104 6.89 -9.08 1.92
CA LYS A 104 5.71 -8.78 1.11
C LYS A 104 4.64 -8.10 1.93
N PHE A 105 3.74 -7.42 1.24
CA PHE A 105 2.50 -6.88 1.80
C PHE A 105 1.34 -7.22 0.88
N PHE A 106 0.14 -7.03 1.38
CA PHE A 106 -1.09 -7.36 0.65
C PHE A 106 -1.93 -6.11 0.45
N VAL A 107 -2.48 -5.95 -0.73
CA VAL A 107 -3.50 -4.94 -1.02
C VAL A 107 -4.74 -5.65 -1.50
N VAL A 108 -5.86 -5.45 -0.80
CA VAL A 108 -7.11 -6.17 -1.08
C VAL A 108 -8.31 -5.23 -0.99
N GLY A 109 -9.42 -5.65 -1.59
CA GLY A 109 -10.65 -4.89 -1.63
C GLY A 109 -10.78 -4.03 -2.88
N ASN A 110 -11.25 -2.80 -2.74
CA ASN A 110 -11.62 -1.93 -3.85
C ASN A 110 -10.41 -1.16 -4.44
N VAL A 111 -9.46 -1.88 -5.01
CA VAL A 111 -8.31 -1.35 -5.78
C VAL A 111 -8.33 -1.96 -7.18
N ASN A 112 -7.63 -1.34 -8.13
CA ASN A 112 -7.62 -1.83 -9.51
C ASN A 112 -6.94 -3.21 -9.64
N ASN A 113 -5.82 -3.43 -8.95
CA ASN A 113 -5.06 -4.66 -8.98
C ASN A 113 -4.87 -5.19 -7.54
N PRO A 114 -5.86 -5.86 -6.94
CA PRO A 114 -5.67 -6.49 -5.64
C PRO A 114 -4.68 -7.65 -5.75
N GLY A 115 -3.80 -7.80 -4.74
CA GLY A 115 -2.78 -8.85 -4.80
C GLY A 115 -1.74 -8.77 -3.69
N THR A 116 -0.70 -9.58 -3.88
CA THR A 116 0.51 -9.60 -3.06
C THR A 116 1.62 -8.84 -3.75
N TYR A 117 2.28 -7.97 -3.03
CA TYR A 117 3.34 -7.11 -3.54
C TYR A 117 4.63 -7.32 -2.76
N PRO A 118 5.78 -7.40 -3.41
CA PRO A 118 7.06 -7.48 -2.73
C PRO A 118 7.39 -6.14 -2.06
N LEU A 119 7.92 -6.21 -0.84
CA LEU A 119 8.41 -5.05 -0.09
C LEU A 119 9.91 -4.95 -0.25
N THR A 120 10.36 -4.33 -1.34
CA THR A 120 11.79 -4.24 -1.73
C THR A 120 12.50 -3.03 -1.14
N LYS A 121 11.76 -2.05 -0.65
CA LYS A 121 12.24 -0.81 -0.01
C LYS A 121 11.18 -0.31 0.96
N PRO A 122 11.52 0.61 1.87
CA PRO A 122 10.53 1.31 2.69
C PRO A 122 9.54 2.07 1.80
N ILE A 123 8.25 1.76 1.96
CA ILE A 123 7.15 2.45 1.28
C ILE A 123 6.05 2.81 2.26
N LYS A 124 5.19 3.74 1.86
CA LYS A 124 4.04 4.18 2.64
C LYS A 124 2.71 3.74 2.00
N VAL A 125 1.61 3.86 2.75
CA VAL A 125 0.27 3.45 2.31
C VAL A 125 -0.10 4.02 0.94
N VAL A 126 0.18 5.29 0.67
CA VAL A 126 -0.14 5.93 -0.63
C VAL A 126 0.62 5.23 -1.77
N GLU A 127 1.92 5.00 -1.60
CA GLU A 127 2.74 4.31 -2.60
C GLU A 127 2.26 2.86 -2.81
N ALA A 128 1.95 2.16 -1.72
CA ALA A 128 1.44 0.79 -1.79
C ALA A 128 0.11 0.69 -2.56
N ILE A 129 -0.82 1.62 -2.34
CA ILE A 129 -2.07 1.68 -3.10
C ILE A 129 -1.82 2.08 -4.56
N SER A 130 -0.86 2.96 -4.82
CA SER A 130 -0.46 3.34 -6.18
C SER A 130 0.12 2.14 -6.95
N LEU A 131 0.93 1.29 -6.32
CA LEU A 131 1.42 0.03 -6.89
C LEU A 131 0.27 -0.91 -7.25
N ALA A 132 -0.82 -0.89 -6.48
CA ALA A 132 -2.05 -1.64 -6.78
C ALA A 132 -2.94 -0.96 -7.84
N GLY A 133 -2.42 0.04 -8.57
CA GLY A 133 -3.16 0.75 -9.62
C GLY A 133 -4.13 1.79 -9.07
N GLY A 134 -4.04 2.15 -7.79
CA GLY A 134 -4.95 3.09 -7.14
C GLY A 134 -6.27 2.47 -6.68
N VAL A 135 -7.11 3.27 -6.05
CA VAL A 135 -8.48 2.88 -5.69
C VAL A 135 -9.30 2.71 -6.95
N ALA A 136 -10.07 1.63 -7.04
CA ALA A 136 -10.91 1.37 -8.19
C ALA A 136 -12.02 2.42 -8.28
N THR A 137 -12.04 3.14 -9.41
CA THR A 137 -13.05 4.15 -9.78
C THR A 137 -14.01 3.57 -10.82
N GLY A 138 -15.05 4.29 -11.17
CA GLY A 138 -15.93 3.90 -12.27
C GLY A 138 -16.86 2.72 -11.95
N GLY A 139 -17.70 2.87 -10.95
CA GLY A 139 -18.76 1.91 -10.64
C GLY A 139 -18.42 0.87 -9.58
N LYS A 140 -17.23 0.93 -8.96
CA LYS A 140 -16.84 0.01 -7.88
C LYS A 140 -16.85 0.63 -6.47
N GLY A 141 -17.24 1.91 -6.35
CA GLY A 141 -17.31 2.62 -5.09
C GLY A 141 -15.91 2.93 -4.54
N GLY A 142 -15.36 4.09 -4.87
CA GLY A 142 -14.07 4.55 -4.32
C GLY A 142 -14.18 4.83 -2.82
N GLY A 143 -13.42 4.13 -2.00
CA GLY A 143 -13.38 4.41 -0.55
C GLY A 143 -12.34 5.47 -0.23
N ALA A 144 -12.76 6.57 0.41
CA ALA A 144 -11.86 7.57 0.97
C ALA A 144 -11.02 7.01 2.15
N VAL A 145 -11.22 5.77 2.53
CA VAL A 145 -10.63 5.13 3.71
C VAL A 145 -10.03 3.80 3.36
N ALA A 146 -8.81 3.56 3.82
CA ALA A 146 -8.21 2.24 3.89
C ALA A 146 -8.09 1.77 5.35
N ILE A 147 -8.03 0.46 5.54
CA ILE A 147 -7.76 -0.15 6.84
C ILE A 147 -6.45 -0.92 6.71
N LEU A 148 -5.42 -0.45 7.39
CA LEU A 148 -4.15 -1.16 7.52
C LEU A 148 -4.27 -2.16 8.67
N VAL A 149 -4.12 -3.45 8.35
CA VAL A 149 -4.06 -4.53 9.34
C VAL A 149 -2.61 -4.98 9.46
N ARG A 150 -2.00 -4.72 10.61
CA ARG A 150 -0.60 -5.03 10.87
C ARG A 150 -0.42 -6.46 11.40
N ALA A 151 0.55 -7.17 10.83
CA ALA A 151 0.89 -8.49 11.29
C ALA A 151 1.59 -8.42 12.66
N LYS A 152 1.27 -9.37 13.56
CA LYS A 152 2.00 -9.53 14.83
C LYS A 152 3.30 -10.33 14.61
N PRO A 153 4.33 -10.06 15.40
CA PRO A 153 5.53 -10.89 15.38
C PRO A 153 5.21 -12.38 15.57
N GLY A 154 5.87 -13.25 14.77
CA GLY A 154 5.69 -14.70 14.84
C GLY A 154 4.47 -15.26 14.09
N GLN A 155 3.66 -14.43 13.46
CA GLN A 155 2.53 -14.91 12.65
C GLN A 155 2.99 -15.29 11.23
N LYS A 156 2.31 -16.28 10.61
CA LYS A 156 2.50 -16.60 9.19
C LYS A 156 2.05 -15.41 8.33
N LEU A 157 2.89 -15.06 7.35
CA LEU A 157 2.70 -13.91 6.45
C LEU A 157 2.38 -14.34 5.03
N ASP A 158 1.74 -15.48 4.86
CA ASP A 158 1.46 -16.11 3.57
C ASP A 158 0.12 -15.69 2.94
N GLN A 159 -0.78 -15.12 3.75
CA GLN A 159 -2.12 -14.73 3.31
C GLN A 159 -2.53 -13.34 3.83
N PRO A 160 -3.37 -12.59 3.06
CA PRO A 160 -3.91 -11.33 3.51
C PRO A 160 -4.88 -11.51 4.69
N ARG A 161 -4.93 -10.53 5.57
CA ARG A 161 -5.79 -10.51 6.75
C ARG A 161 -6.88 -9.48 6.58
N LEU A 162 -8.12 -9.95 6.56
CA LEU A 162 -9.27 -9.05 6.49
C LEU A 162 -9.60 -8.51 7.88
N PRO A 163 -10.02 -7.24 7.99
CA PRO A 163 -10.35 -6.60 9.27
C PRO A 163 -11.35 -7.37 10.11
N ASP A 164 -12.35 -8.01 9.47
CA ASP A 164 -13.43 -8.73 10.16
C ASP A 164 -13.00 -10.09 10.71
N ARG A 165 -11.93 -10.67 10.17
CA ARG A 165 -11.43 -12.01 10.52
C ARG A 165 -10.18 -11.99 11.39
N THR A 166 -9.76 -10.80 11.84
CA THR A 166 -8.51 -10.64 12.59
C THR A 166 -8.79 -10.10 14.00
N PRO A 167 -9.03 -10.97 15.01
CA PRO A 167 -9.39 -10.51 16.36
C PRO A 167 -8.30 -9.72 17.07
N ALA A 168 -7.06 -9.92 16.71
CA ALA A 168 -5.91 -9.46 17.48
C ALA A 168 -4.86 -8.68 16.67
N GLY A 169 -5.17 -8.26 15.43
CA GLY A 169 -4.29 -7.39 14.64
C GLY A 169 -4.46 -5.93 15.04
N GLU A 170 -3.42 -5.16 14.88
CA GLU A 170 -3.54 -3.70 14.93
C GLU A 170 -4.28 -3.23 13.67
N LYS A 171 -5.44 -2.63 13.86
CA LYS A 171 -6.25 -2.06 12.79
C LYS A 171 -6.08 -0.55 12.82
N ILE A 172 -5.45 0.01 11.81
CA ILE A 172 -5.24 1.45 11.67
C ILE A 172 -6.13 1.93 10.53
N LYS A 173 -7.06 2.81 10.86
CA LYS A 173 -7.89 3.47 9.86
C LYS A 173 -7.12 4.62 9.24
N VAL A 174 -7.01 4.64 7.92
CA VAL A 174 -6.26 5.60 7.13
C VAL A 174 -7.23 6.39 6.25
N SER A 175 -7.26 7.69 6.38
CA SER A 175 -7.91 8.57 5.41
C SER A 175 -7.01 8.74 4.19
N LEU A 176 -7.44 8.24 3.04
CA LEU A 176 -6.65 8.34 1.80
C LEU A 176 -6.56 9.78 1.31
N ALA A 177 -7.61 10.57 1.48
CA ALA A 177 -7.60 11.99 1.13
C ALA A 177 -6.58 12.76 1.98
N ALA A 178 -6.53 12.51 3.30
CA ALA A 178 -5.54 13.13 4.18
C ALA A 178 -4.11 12.65 3.88
N ALA A 179 -3.93 11.37 3.57
CA ALA A 179 -2.64 10.80 3.19
C ALA A 179 -2.10 11.44 1.90
N LEU A 180 -2.95 11.61 0.89
CA LEU A 180 -2.62 12.29 -0.37
C LEU A 180 -2.34 13.78 -0.17
N ALA A 181 -3.00 14.42 0.79
CA ALA A 181 -2.71 15.81 1.19
C ALA A 181 -1.43 15.97 2.02
N GLY A 182 -0.69 14.87 2.28
CA GLY A 182 0.59 14.89 2.98
C GLY A 182 0.51 14.75 4.51
N ASP A 183 -0.65 14.39 5.09
CA ASP A 183 -0.75 14.13 6.53
C ASP A 183 0.04 12.85 6.90
N PRO A 184 1.14 12.99 7.67
CA PRO A 184 2.00 11.84 8.00
C PRO A 184 1.31 10.81 8.90
N ARG A 185 0.25 11.18 9.64
CA ARG A 185 -0.54 10.27 10.49
C ARG A 185 -1.39 9.32 9.66
N ASN A 186 -1.69 9.70 8.41
CA ASN A 186 -2.45 8.90 7.47
C ASN A 186 -1.57 8.24 6.40
N ASN A 187 -0.35 8.71 6.16
CA ASN A 187 0.60 8.08 5.23
C ASN A 187 1.64 7.25 6.00
N ILE A 188 1.20 6.11 6.52
CA ILE A 188 1.92 5.23 7.44
C ILE A 188 2.87 4.32 6.68
N ASP A 189 4.03 3.99 7.27
CA ASP A 189 5.00 3.04 6.72
C ASP A 189 4.43 1.62 6.69
N ILE A 190 4.63 0.94 5.57
CA ILE A 190 4.26 -0.46 5.37
C ILE A 190 5.35 -1.37 5.94
N LYS A 191 4.93 -2.42 6.62
CA LYS A 191 5.81 -3.46 7.17
C LYS A 191 5.52 -4.81 6.52
N ASN A 192 6.49 -5.70 6.62
CA ASN A 192 6.34 -7.06 6.11
C ASN A 192 5.11 -7.75 6.72
N GLY A 193 4.26 -8.30 5.86
CA GLY A 193 3.01 -8.97 6.21
C GLY A 193 1.82 -8.05 6.48
N ASP A 194 1.97 -6.74 6.33
CA ASP A 194 0.84 -5.81 6.42
C ASP A 194 -0.19 -6.09 5.33
N THR A 195 -1.46 -5.89 5.66
CA THR A 195 -2.57 -5.94 4.71
C THR A 195 -3.26 -4.58 4.66
N ILE A 196 -3.32 -3.99 3.48
CA ILE A 196 -4.11 -2.79 3.20
C ILE A 196 -5.43 -3.25 2.63
N TYR A 197 -6.51 -3.02 3.36
CA TYR A 197 -7.87 -3.29 2.90
C TYR A 197 -8.58 -2.00 2.56
N VAL A 198 -9.01 -1.87 1.31
CA VAL A 198 -9.83 -0.75 0.84
C VAL A 198 -11.27 -1.24 0.68
N PRO A 199 -12.19 -0.85 1.58
CA PRO A 199 -13.58 -1.28 1.48
C PRO A 199 -14.27 -0.65 0.27
N ALA A 200 -15.11 -1.42 -0.40
CA ALA A 200 -16.06 -0.85 -1.35
C ALA A 200 -17.20 -0.20 -0.56
N VAL A 201 -17.54 1.01 -0.94
CA VAL A 201 -18.61 1.78 -0.30
C VAL A 201 -19.74 2.05 -1.29
N TYR A 202 -20.97 2.02 -0.80
CA TYR A 202 -22.16 2.10 -1.62
C TYR A 202 -23.15 3.13 -1.03
N TYR A 203 -24.08 3.59 -1.88
CA TYR A 203 -25.33 4.22 -1.50
C TYR A 203 -26.49 3.47 -2.13
N TYR A 204 -27.69 3.78 -1.72
CA TYR A 204 -28.90 3.11 -2.18
C TYR A 204 -29.88 4.16 -2.70
N VAL A 205 -30.61 3.83 -3.76
CA VAL A 205 -31.68 4.68 -4.30
C VAL A 205 -32.94 3.85 -4.39
N GLN A 206 -34.05 4.39 -3.90
CA GLN A 206 -35.35 3.74 -3.93
C GLN A 206 -36.50 4.74 -4.17
N GLY A 207 -37.66 4.24 -4.57
CA GLY A 207 -38.86 5.01 -4.87
C GLY A 207 -38.98 5.32 -6.36
N GLN A 208 -39.43 6.54 -6.70
CA GLN A 208 -39.73 6.96 -8.05
C GLN A 208 -38.50 7.35 -8.87
N VAL A 209 -37.63 6.36 -9.11
CA VAL A 209 -36.45 6.41 -9.99
C VAL A 209 -36.51 5.27 -10.99
N LYS A 210 -35.89 5.43 -12.16
CA LYS A 210 -35.92 4.43 -13.23
C LYS A 210 -35.19 3.15 -12.89
N GLY A 211 -34.12 3.23 -12.06
CA GLY A 211 -33.29 2.12 -11.64
C GLY A 211 -33.07 2.13 -10.14
N ALA A 212 -34.05 1.69 -9.34
CA ALA A 212 -33.86 1.54 -7.90
C ALA A 212 -32.84 0.44 -7.61
N GLY A 213 -31.93 0.66 -6.62
CA GLY A 213 -30.92 -0.32 -6.31
C GLY A 213 -29.76 0.21 -5.46
N ARG A 214 -28.70 -0.60 -5.43
CA ARG A 214 -27.42 -0.27 -4.80
C ARG A 214 -26.44 0.24 -5.85
N PHE A 215 -25.82 1.37 -5.57
CA PHE A 215 -24.84 2.00 -6.45
C PHE A 215 -23.52 2.25 -5.72
N PRO A 216 -22.40 2.18 -6.43
CA PRO A 216 -21.10 2.55 -5.86
C PRO A 216 -21.09 4.04 -5.52
N TYR A 217 -20.54 4.33 -4.33
CA TYR A 217 -20.36 5.71 -3.88
C TYR A 217 -19.02 6.26 -4.42
N GLU A 218 -19.04 7.47 -4.89
CA GLU A 218 -17.86 8.27 -5.25
C GLU A 218 -17.82 9.55 -4.39
N ASP A 219 -16.62 10.07 -4.14
CA ASP A 219 -16.48 11.29 -3.34
C ASP A 219 -17.14 12.49 -4.04
N ASN A 220 -17.70 13.39 -3.25
CA ASN A 220 -18.40 14.61 -3.71
C ASN A 220 -19.68 14.37 -4.52
N MET A 221 -20.28 13.19 -4.47
CA MET A 221 -21.58 12.95 -5.09
C MET A 221 -22.68 13.73 -4.38
N THR A 222 -23.58 14.32 -5.19
CA THR A 222 -24.82 14.95 -4.72
C THR A 222 -26.02 14.04 -4.88
N VAL A 223 -27.14 14.39 -4.26
CA VAL A 223 -28.42 13.68 -4.43
C VAL A 223 -28.82 13.61 -5.91
N LEU A 224 -28.66 14.71 -6.65
CA LEU A 224 -28.97 14.75 -8.09
C LEU A 224 -28.09 13.78 -8.88
N MET A 225 -26.78 13.80 -8.65
CA MET A 225 -25.85 12.88 -9.31
C MET A 225 -26.23 11.43 -9.02
N ALA A 226 -26.53 11.12 -7.78
CA ALA A 226 -26.91 9.77 -7.35
C ALA A 226 -28.19 9.28 -8.01
N VAL A 227 -29.22 10.15 -8.11
CA VAL A 227 -30.49 9.83 -8.80
C VAL A 227 -30.24 9.70 -10.30
N THR A 228 -29.41 10.56 -10.89
CA THR A 228 -29.05 10.47 -12.33
C THR A 228 -28.35 9.15 -12.65
N THR A 229 -27.42 8.70 -11.80
CA THR A 229 -26.77 7.39 -11.91
C THR A 229 -27.79 6.25 -11.85
N ALA A 230 -28.87 6.41 -11.08
CA ALA A 230 -30.00 5.49 -11.01
C ALA A 230 -30.98 5.63 -12.22
N GLY A 231 -30.58 6.27 -13.31
CA GLY A 231 -31.39 6.45 -14.52
C GLY A 231 -32.35 7.64 -14.47
N GLY A 232 -32.28 8.46 -13.44
CA GLY A 232 -33.12 9.67 -13.28
C GLY A 232 -34.48 9.39 -12.62
N PHE A 233 -35.24 10.47 -12.47
CA PHE A 233 -36.59 10.42 -11.90
C PHE A 233 -37.60 9.79 -12.89
N THR A 234 -38.63 9.16 -12.35
CA THR A 234 -39.82 8.77 -13.14
C THR A 234 -40.77 9.95 -13.29
N ASP A 235 -41.75 9.86 -14.19
CA ASP A 235 -42.77 10.90 -14.40
C ASP A 235 -43.67 11.13 -13.18
N LYS A 236 -43.73 10.15 -12.28
CA LYS A 236 -44.46 10.19 -11.01
C LYS A 236 -43.65 10.65 -9.83
N ALA A 237 -42.38 11.02 -10.03
CA ALA A 237 -41.51 11.42 -8.94
C ALA A 237 -41.89 12.77 -8.34
N ALA A 238 -41.58 12.96 -7.07
CA ALA A 238 -41.62 14.26 -6.38
C ALA A 238 -40.18 14.70 -5.99
N PRO A 239 -39.36 15.22 -6.90
CA PRO A 239 -37.95 15.52 -6.66
C PRO A 239 -37.71 16.44 -5.45
N ARG A 240 -38.58 17.46 -5.25
CA ARG A 240 -38.48 18.42 -4.12
C ARG A 240 -38.80 17.79 -2.76
N ARG A 241 -39.36 16.57 -2.73
CA ARG A 241 -39.67 15.83 -1.50
C ARG A 241 -38.69 14.68 -1.24
N THR A 242 -37.63 14.58 -2.07
CA THR A 242 -36.54 13.61 -1.85
C THR A 242 -35.93 13.81 -0.49
N TYR A 243 -35.62 12.71 0.18
CA TYR A 243 -34.94 12.68 1.48
C TYR A 243 -33.96 11.53 1.55
N ILE A 244 -33.07 11.60 2.51
CA ILE A 244 -32.09 10.54 2.78
C ILE A 244 -32.45 9.87 4.12
N ILE A 245 -32.34 8.55 4.16
CA ILE A 245 -32.25 7.80 5.41
C ILE A 245 -30.75 7.58 5.67
N ARG A 246 -30.24 8.17 6.73
CA ARG A 246 -28.83 8.11 7.11
C ARG A 246 -28.67 7.49 8.49
N GLU A 247 -27.70 6.60 8.66
CA GLU A 247 -27.35 6.08 9.97
C GLU A 247 -26.48 7.10 10.72
N GLN A 248 -26.93 7.49 11.91
CA GLN A 248 -26.24 8.39 12.82
C GLN A 248 -26.25 7.80 14.23
N GLY A 249 -25.07 7.49 14.78
CA GLY A 249 -24.97 6.92 16.13
C GLY A 249 -25.72 5.57 16.30
N GLY A 250 -25.74 4.73 15.27
CA GLY A 250 -26.43 3.42 15.28
C GLY A 250 -27.96 3.51 15.11
N ARG A 251 -28.52 4.70 14.82
CA ARG A 251 -29.94 4.90 14.55
C ARG A 251 -30.15 5.45 13.15
N LYS A 252 -31.19 4.98 12.46
CA LYS A 252 -31.58 5.49 11.14
C LYS A 252 -32.41 6.75 11.32
N ALA A 253 -31.93 7.87 10.77
CA ALA A 253 -32.62 9.16 10.79
C ALA A 253 -33.04 9.57 9.38
N LYS A 254 -34.23 10.15 9.25
CA LYS A 254 -34.70 10.78 8.01
C LYS A 254 -34.12 12.19 7.95
N VAL A 255 -33.32 12.47 6.91
CA VAL A 255 -32.69 13.78 6.66
C VAL A 255 -33.36 14.40 5.46
N LYS A 256 -33.92 15.60 5.62
CA LYS A 256 -34.42 16.41 4.51
C LYS A 256 -33.24 16.97 3.75
N VAL A 257 -33.26 16.86 2.42
CA VAL A 257 -32.16 17.30 1.55
C VAL A 257 -32.68 18.06 0.33
N SER A 258 -31.82 18.87 -0.25
CA SER A 258 -31.97 19.38 -1.60
C SER A 258 -31.20 18.49 -2.59
N LEU A 259 -31.43 18.71 -3.90
CA LEU A 259 -30.79 17.89 -4.92
C LEU A 259 -29.27 18.12 -5.00
N ASP A 260 -28.80 19.28 -4.56
CA ASP A 260 -27.39 19.66 -4.57
C ASP A 260 -26.65 19.25 -3.29
N ASP A 261 -27.39 18.73 -2.28
CA ASP A 261 -26.78 18.31 -1.04
C ASP A 261 -25.89 17.06 -1.23
N PRO A 262 -24.74 17.00 -0.53
CA PRO A 262 -23.83 15.87 -0.64
C PRO A 262 -24.40 14.62 0.04
N ILE A 263 -24.29 13.50 -0.62
CA ILE A 263 -24.56 12.19 -0.03
C ILE A 263 -23.34 11.64 0.69
N LYS A 264 -23.53 10.61 1.51
CA LYS A 264 -22.48 9.91 2.25
C LYS A 264 -22.55 8.39 1.96
N PRO A 265 -21.44 7.67 2.16
CA PRO A 265 -21.47 6.21 2.14
C PRO A 265 -22.56 5.64 3.06
N GLY A 266 -23.33 4.69 2.55
CA GLY A 266 -24.44 4.05 3.28
C GLY A 266 -25.76 4.79 3.26
N ASP A 267 -25.84 5.99 2.68
CA ASP A 267 -27.09 6.72 2.54
C ASP A 267 -28.11 5.94 1.69
N VAL A 268 -29.38 6.02 2.08
CA VAL A 268 -30.51 5.55 1.30
C VAL A 268 -31.30 6.77 0.82
N ILE A 269 -31.21 7.07 -0.46
CA ILE A 269 -31.96 8.17 -1.10
C ILE A 269 -33.35 7.65 -1.42
N VAL A 270 -34.37 8.33 -0.94
CA VAL A 270 -35.78 7.97 -1.16
C VAL A 270 -36.45 9.07 -1.97
N VAL A 271 -36.94 8.70 -3.14
CA VAL A 271 -37.71 9.59 -4.02
C VAL A 271 -39.19 9.25 -3.90
N PRO A 272 -40.00 10.06 -3.22
CA PRO A 272 -41.42 9.80 -3.07
C PRO A 272 -42.19 10.00 -4.38
N GLU A 273 -43.39 9.43 -4.42
CA GLU A 273 -44.34 9.69 -5.49
C GLU A 273 -44.99 11.07 -5.34
N SER A 274 -45.23 11.73 -6.48
CA SER A 274 -46.03 12.96 -6.56
C SER A 274 -47.49 12.59 -6.40
N TRP A 275 -48.23 13.35 -5.62
CA TRP A 275 -49.64 13.11 -5.39
C TRP A 275 -50.53 13.73 -6.50
N PHE A 276 -49.93 14.32 -7.53
CA PHE A 276 -50.64 14.86 -8.70
C PHE A 276 -49.67 15.04 -9.87
#